data_fb5f0cebaf6deadef4a42d80464d582c
#
_entry.id   fb5f0cebaf6deadef4a42d80464d582c
#
_cell.length_a   1.000
_cell.length_b   1.000
_cell.length_c   1.000
_cell.angle_alpha   90.00
_cell.angle_beta   90.00
_cell.angle_gamma   90.00
#
_symmetry.space_group_name_H-M   'P 1'
#
loop_
_entity.id
_entity.type
_entity.pdbx_description
1 polymer ?
#
loop_
_entity_poly.entity_id
_entity_poly.type
_entity_poly.pdbx_seq_one_letter_code
_entity_poly.pdbx_strand_id
1 'polypeptide(L)'
;MGRCLVEMEKERAVVKTTRGYRPGAPGDYPATELGGYLRQAAEGGDLKRCFLEAIHTKGGEWFESYCVRLLRAYYLSEGKLVDEGFVTGGSDDGGIDGVIHTTDDLGYRETVLMQMKNRHAVMTAKDVREFYGAVCAENGSRGIFITLSSFHPEAQKLLDKVDNLTGVNGDKLFEIARRCKLGLLEKSGRLCIDEELLLNT
;
A
#
# COMPACT_ATOMS: atom_id res chain seq x y z
N MET A 1 -1.63 4.33 27.35
CA MET A 1 -0.44 4.37 26.47
C MET A 1 0.31 3.05 26.30
N GLY A 2 0.03 1.96 27.06
CA GLY A 2 0.81 0.72 27.03
C GLY A 2 0.31 -0.41 26.10
N ARG A 3 -0.88 -0.34 25.56
CA ARG A 3 -1.46 -1.47 24.78
C ARG A 3 -1.09 -1.47 23.29
N CYS A 4 -0.87 -0.32 22.67
CA CYS A 4 -0.59 -0.22 21.23
C CYS A 4 0.80 -0.77 20.86
N LEU A 5 1.82 -0.58 21.72
CA LEU A 5 3.16 -1.12 21.47
C LEU A 5 3.23 -2.65 21.60
N VAL A 6 2.44 -3.22 22.50
CA VAL A 6 2.42 -4.68 22.73
C VAL A 6 1.71 -5.43 21.61
N GLU A 7 0.71 -4.83 20.97
CA GLU A 7 0.05 -5.42 19.78
C GLU A 7 0.93 -5.33 18.54
N MET A 8 1.64 -4.22 18.33
CA MET A 8 2.64 -4.11 17.25
C MET A 8 3.81 -5.10 17.43
N GLU A 9 4.21 -5.40 18.67
CA GLU A 9 5.22 -6.42 18.95
C GLU A 9 4.66 -7.85 18.74
N LYS A 10 3.38 -8.10 18.99
CA LYS A 10 2.74 -9.40 18.71
C LYS A 10 2.57 -9.67 17.22
N GLU A 11 2.21 -8.68 16.42
CA GLU A 11 2.19 -8.83 14.95
C GLU A 11 3.61 -9.02 14.38
N ARG A 12 4.65 -8.46 15.00
CA ARG A 12 6.06 -8.77 14.68
C ARG A 12 6.55 -10.12 15.22
N ALA A 13 5.94 -10.65 16.27
CA ALA A 13 6.41 -11.86 16.96
C ALA A 13 5.95 -13.18 16.30
N VAL A 14 5.08 -13.14 15.30
CA VAL A 14 4.61 -14.35 14.60
C VAL A 14 5.59 -14.85 13.54
N VAL A 15 6.66 -14.12 13.26
CA VAL A 15 7.69 -14.56 12.30
C VAL A 15 9.08 -14.60 12.95
N LYS A 16 9.23 -15.41 14.00
CA LYS A 16 10.55 -15.97 14.37
C LYS A 16 10.70 -17.32 13.70
N THR A 17 11.05 -17.35 12.43
CA THR A 17 11.66 -18.53 11.86
C THR A 17 13.13 -18.61 12.27
N THR A 18 13.50 -19.73 12.84
CA THR A 18 14.83 -20.09 13.35
C THR A 18 15.90 -20.30 12.28
N ARG A 19 15.75 -19.73 11.09
CA ARG A 19 16.78 -19.70 10.04
C ARG A 19 17.12 -18.26 9.74
N GLY A 20 18.37 -17.89 10.01
CA GLY A 20 18.91 -16.60 9.58
C GLY A 20 18.63 -16.39 8.10
N TYR A 21 17.82 -15.39 7.80
CA TYR A 21 17.44 -15.06 6.43
C TYR A 21 18.71 -14.65 5.67
N ARG A 22 19.06 -15.43 4.66
CA ARG A 22 19.93 -14.98 3.57
C ARG A 22 19.00 -14.46 2.47
N PRO A 23 19.31 -13.31 1.82
CA PRO A 23 18.71 -13.05 0.52
C PRO A 23 18.88 -14.32 -0.31
N GLY A 24 17.81 -14.82 -0.93
CA GLY A 24 17.89 -16.04 -1.71
C GLY A 24 19.04 -15.94 -2.74
N ALA A 25 19.80 -17.00 -2.92
CA ALA A 25 20.72 -17.06 -4.05
C ALA A 25 19.87 -16.95 -5.34
N PRO A 26 20.39 -16.42 -6.46
CA PRO A 26 19.63 -16.29 -7.71
C PRO A 26 18.87 -17.54 -8.18
N GLY A 27 19.24 -18.73 -7.71
CA GLY A 27 18.57 -20.00 -7.96
C GLY A 27 17.42 -20.36 -7.01
N ASP A 28 17.22 -19.62 -5.92
CA ASP A 28 16.24 -19.95 -4.89
C ASP A 28 14.84 -19.39 -5.19
N TYR A 29 14.73 -18.51 -6.17
CA TYR A 29 13.44 -17.91 -6.55
C TYR A 29 12.62 -18.81 -7.46
N PRO A 30 11.29 -18.90 -7.25
CA PRO A 30 10.44 -19.71 -8.11
C PRO A 30 10.53 -19.24 -9.58
N ALA A 31 10.36 -20.16 -10.52
CA ALA A 31 10.31 -19.87 -11.96
C ALA A 31 8.98 -19.22 -12.36
N THR A 32 8.58 -18.17 -11.64
CA THR A 32 7.39 -17.36 -11.83
C THR A 32 7.79 -15.93 -12.17
N GLU A 33 6.84 -15.14 -12.65
CA GLU A 33 7.06 -13.72 -12.93
C GLU A 33 7.49 -12.97 -11.66
N LEU A 34 6.82 -13.21 -10.53
CA LEU A 34 7.20 -12.68 -9.23
C LEU A 34 8.65 -13.04 -8.88
N GLY A 35 9.03 -14.31 -8.99
CA GLY A 35 10.41 -14.75 -8.75
C GLY A 35 11.44 -14.09 -9.66
N GLY A 36 11.05 -13.75 -10.90
CA GLY A 36 11.87 -12.96 -11.82
C GLY A 36 12.20 -11.56 -11.31
N TYR A 37 11.21 -10.83 -10.80
CA TYR A 37 11.42 -9.50 -10.25
C TYR A 37 12.21 -9.52 -8.94
N LEU A 38 11.97 -10.49 -8.06
CA LEU A 38 12.75 -10.66 -6.83
C LEU A 38 14.23 -10.92 -7.13
N ARG A 39 14.52 -11.79 -8.11
CA ARG A 39 15.89 -12.05 -8.56
C ARG A 39 16.56 -10.79 -9.12
N GLN A 40 15.89 -10.06 -10.02
CA GLN A 40 16.42 -8.80 -10.57
C GLN A 40 16.76 -7.79 -9.47
N ALA A 41 15.92 -7.65 -8.45
CA ALA A 41 16.17 -6.78 -7.31
C ALA A 41 17.40 -7.22 -6.50
N ALA A 42 17.55 -8.53 -6.26
CA ALA A 42 18.70 -9.10 -5.54
C ALA A 42 20.03 -8.91 -6.30
N GLU A 43 19.99 -8.95 -7.64
CA GLU A 43 21.14 -8.75 -8.53
C GLU A 43 21.50 -7.27 -8.76
N GLY A 44 20.81 -6.32 -8.09
CA GLY A 44 21.10 -4.88 -8.17
C GLY A 44 20.34 -4.15 -9.28
N GLY A 45 19.24 -4.71 -9.77
CA GLY A 45 18.31 -4.02 -10.67
C GLY A 45 17.58 -2.84 -9.99
N ASP A 46 16.76 -2.14 -10.76
CA ASP A 46 15.91 -1.05 -10.24
C ASP A 46 14.94 -1.58 -9.18
N LEU A 47 15.27 -1.35 -7.92
CA LEU A 47 14.53 -1.87 -6.78
C LEU A 47 13.07 -1.41 -6.77
N LYS A 48 12.81 -0.12 -7.10
CA LYS A 48 11.45 0.42 -7.13
C LYS A 48 10.63 -0.27 -8.20
N ARG A 49 11.17 -0.37 -9.42
CA ARG A 49 10.51 -1.08 -10.51
C ARG A 49 10.24 -2.54 -10.13
N CYS A 50 11.24 -3.25 -9.65
CA CYS A 50 11.08 -4.66 -9.25
C CYS A 50 10.03 -4.83 -8.15
N PHE A 51 9.97 -3.92 -7.18
CA PHE A 51 8.98 -3.93 -6.10
C PHE A 51 7.56 -3.73 -6.63
N LEU A 52 7.34 -2.72 -7.48
CA LEU A 52 6.01 -2.43 -8.03
C LEU A 52 5.50 -3.56 -8.94
N GLU A 53 6.39 -4.11 -9.76
CA GLU A 53 6.06 -5.26 -10.61
C GLU A 53 5.78 -6.52 -9.77
N ALA A 54 6.56 -6.78 -8.74
CA ALA A 54 6.31 -7.88 -7.83
C ALA A 54 4.93 -7.77 -7.16
N ILE A 55 4.53 -6.58 -6.70
CA ILE A 55 3.18 -6.32 -6.18
C ILE A 55 2.13 -6.54 -7.27
N HIS A 56 2.38 -6.07 -8.50
CA HIS A 56 1.43 -6.22 -9.61
C HIS A 56 1.07 -7.69 -9.85
N THR A 57 2.05 -8.60 -9.78
CA THR A 57 1.83 -10.04 -9.98
C THR A 57 0.92 -10.69 -8.94
N LYS A 58 0.70 -10.05 -7.79
CA LYS A 58 -0.15 -10.58 -6.70
C LYS A 58 -1.65 -10.42 -6.97
N GLY A 59 -2.03 -9.60 -7.96
CA GLY A 59 -3.44 -9.37 -8.31
C GLY A 59 -4.13 -8.28 -7.49
N GLY A 60 -5.39 -8.00 -7.86
CA GLY A 60 -6.17 -6.88 -7.30
C GLY A 60 -6.51 -7.03 -5.82
N GLU A 61 -7.11 -8.14 -5.44
CA GLU A 61 -7.55 -8.40 -4.05
C GLU A 61 -6.38 -8.33 -3.04
N TRP A 62 -5.23 -8.91 -3.42
CA TRP A 62 -4.03 -8.82 -2.60
C TRP A 62 -3.55 -7.37 -2.49
N PHE A 63 -3.55 -6.63 -3.61
CA PHE A 63 -3.14 -5.23 -3.64
C PHE A 63 -4.02 -4.36 -2.76
N GLU A 64 -5.33 -4.55 -2.77
CA GLU A 64 -6.29 -3.86 -1.91
C GLU A 64 -5.98 -4.12 -0.43
N SER A 65 -5.84 -5.39 -0.04
CA SER A 65 -5.47 -5.77 1.33
C SER A 65 -4.12 -5.18 1.75
N TYR A 66 -3.14 -5.19 0.85
CA TYR A 66 -1.83 -4.60 1.08
C TYR A 66 -1.92 -3.07 1.29
N CYS A 67 -2.68 -2.35 0.46
CA CYS A 67 -2.84 -0.91 0.56
C CYS A 67 -3.54 -0.49 1.87
N VAL A 68 -4.57 -1.21 2.31
CA VAL A 68 -5.22 -0.98 3.61
C VAL A 68 -4.20 -1.13 4.75
N ARG A 69 -3.43 -2.22 4.78
CA ARG A 69 -2.38 -2.46 5.78
C ARG A 69 -1.31 -1.38 5.75
N LEU A 70 -0.88 -0.97 4.55
CA LEU A 70 0.14 0.05 4.36
C LEU A 70 -0.32 1.42 4.88
N LEU A 71 -1.53 1.85 4.55
CA LEU A 71 -2.06 3.14 5.02
C LEU A 71 -2.34 3.12 6.53
N ARG A 72 -2.78 1.99 7.10
CA ARG A 72 -2.86 1.84 8.55
C ARG A 72 -1.50 2.07 9.21
N ALA A 73 -0.45 1.40 8.70
CA ALA A 73 0.91 1.58 9.22
C ALA A 73 1.40 3.04 9.07
N TYR A 74 1.06 3.69 7.94
CA TYR A 74 1.37 5.08 7.70
C TYR A 74 0.69 6.00 8.73
N TYR A 75 -0.62 5.90 8.93
CA TYR A 75 -1.35 6.73 9.90
C TYR A 75 -0.87 6.51 11.34
N LEU A 76 -0.59 5.26 11.72
CA LEU A 76 0.02 4.97 13.03
C LEU A 76 1.40 5.62 13.16
N SER A 77 2.21 5.67 12.10
CA SER A 77 3.52 6.36 12.12
C SER A 77 3.41 7.88 12.22
N GLU A 78 2.25 8.44 11.84
CA GLU A 78 1.92 9.86 11.99
C GLU A 78 1.27 10.20 13.36
N GLY A 79 1.18 9.22 14.26
CA GLY A 79 0.60 9.41 15.60
C GLY A 79 -0.92 9.34 15.64
N LYS A 80 -1.60 9.03 14.52
CA LYS A 80 -3.05 8.86 14.52
C LYS A 80 -3.45 7.49 15.07
N LEU A 81 -4.54 7.44 15.82
CA LEU A 81 -5.19 6.17 16.14
C LEU A 81 -5.94 5.69 14.89
N VAL A 82 -5.84 4.41 14.61
CA VAL A 82 -6.57 3.76 13.52
C VAL A 82 -7.52 2.75 14.13
N ASP A 83 -8.80 3.09 14.14
CA ASP A 83 -9.83 2.26 14.80
C ASP A 83 -10.10 0.98 13.99
N GLU A 84 -10.35 1.15 12.69
CA GLU A 84 -10.68 0.09 11.76
C GLU A 84 -10.06 0.34 10.40
N GLY A 85 -9.84 -0.75 9.66
CA GLY A 85 -9.45 -0.71 8.26
C GLY A 85 -9.84 -2.03 7.62
N PHE A 86 -10.62 -1.98 6.56
CA PHE A 86 -11.09 -3.18 5.86
C PHE A 86 -11.21 -2.93 4.36
N VAL A 87 -11.13 -4.00 3.60
CA VAL A 87 -11.43 -4.03 2.16
C VAL A 87 -12.94 -4.19 2.01
N THR A 88 -13.56 -3.37 1.16
CA THR A 88 -15.00 -3.37 0.90
C THR A 88 -15.32 -4.42 -0.15
N GLY A 89 -15.40 -5.57 -0.09
CA GLY A 89 -15.50 -6.65 -1.10
C GLY A 89 -16.79 -6.65 -1.95
N GLY A 90 -17.16 -5.55 -2.58
CA GLY A 90 -18.37 -5.47 -3.38
C GLY A 90 -18.20 -4.76 -4.75
N SER A 91 -18.89 -5.25 -5.79
CA SER A 91 -18.97 -4.61 -7.10
C SER A 91 -19.96 -3.42 -7.17
N ASP A 92 -20.76 -3.20 -6.11
CA ASP A 92 -21.85 -2.22 -6.06
C ASP A 92 -21.58 -0.99 -5.18
N ASP A 93 -20.37 -0.85 -4.63
CA ASP A 93 -19.98 0.21 -3.67
C ASP A 93 -19.42 1.48 -4.33
N GLY A 94 -19.80 1.75 -5.58
CA GLY A 94 -19.37 2.97 -6.28
C GLY A 94 -17.87 3.06 -6.54
N GLY A 95 -17.13 1.96 -6.39
CA GLY A 95 -15.69 1.90 -6.60
C GLY A 95 -14.86 2.27 -5.36
N ILE A 96 -15.43 2.15 -4.17
CA ILE A 96 -14.68 2.21 -2.91
C ILE A 96 -14.14 0.80 -2.63
N ASP A 97 -12.83 0.64 -2.68
CA ASP A 97 -12.16 -0.65 -2.48
C ASP A 97 -11.72 -0.86 -1.02
N GLY A 98 -11.71 0.20 -0.20
CA GLY A 98 -11.36 0.09 1.22
C GLY A 98 -11.70 1.32 2.05
N VAL A 99 -11.80 1.10 3.36
CA VAL A 99 -12.14 2.13 4.35
C VAL A 99 -11.19 2.06 5.55
N ILE A 100 -10.75 3.21 6.04
CA ILE A 100 -10.03 3.35 7.31
C ILE A 100 -10.69 4.45 8.13
N HIS A 101 -10.92 4.21 9.42
CA HIS A 101 -11.30 5.25 10.36
C HIS A 101 -10.09 5.64 11.20
N THR A 102 -9.78 6.92 11.23
CA THR A 102 -8.68 7.47 12.03
C THR A 102 -9.19 8.47 13.05
N THR A 103 -8.49 8.56 14.17
CA THR A 103 -8.77 9.57 15.20
C THR A 103 -7.45 10.27 15.54
N ASP A 104 -7.46 11.60 15.57
CA ASP A 104 -6.31 12.39 15.97
C ASP A 104 -6.22 12.58 17.49
N ASP A 105 -5.17 13.25 17.96
CA ASP A 105 -4.93 13.51 19.39
C ASP A 105 -6.00 14.40 20.05
N LEU A 106 -6.78 15.13 19.25
CA LEU A 106 -7.89 15.94 19.72
C LEU A 106 -9.22 15.18 19.76
N GLY A 107 -9.22 13.92 19.33
CA GLY A 107 -10.40 13.07 19.22
C GLY A 107 -11.22 13.29 17.95
N TYR A 108 -10.68 14.00 16.96
CA TYR A 108 -11.36 14.21 15.68
C TYR A 108 -11.29 12.95 14.83
N ARG A 109 -12.46 12.48 14.42
CA ARG A 109 -12.62 11.25 13.64
C ARG A 109 -12.72 11.55 12.15
N GLU A 110 -11.92 10.85 11.34
CA GLU A 110 -11.98 10.92 9.87
C GLU A 110 -12.34 9.55 9.30
N THR A 111 -13.20 9.54 8.28
CA THR A 111 -13.44 8.39 7.43
C THR A 111 -12.63 8.56 6.15
N VAL A 112 -11.64 7.70 5.95
CA VAL A 112 -10.78 7.69 4.77
C VAL A 112 -11.26 6.59 3.84
N LEU A 113 -11.77 6.98 2.68
CA LEU A 113 -12.21 6.08 1.61
C LEU A 113 -11.08 5.88 0.61
N MET A 114 -10.91 4.67 0.12
CA MET A 114 -9.82 4.32 -0.78
C MET A 114 -10.34 3.67 -2.06
N GLN A 115 -9.74 4.03 -3.20
CA GLN A 115 -9.81 3.28 -4.44
C GLN A 115 -8.41 2.81 -4.83
N MET A 116 -8.26 1.53 -5.18
CA MET A 116 -6.99 0.91 -5.49
C MET A 116 -7.00 0.30 -6.90
N LYS A 117 -6.04 0.65 -7.74
CA LYS A 117 -5.95 0.17 -9.13
C LYS A 117 -4.61 -0.51 -9.38
N ASN A 118 -4.63 -1.84 -9.33
CA ASN A 118 -3.50 -2.71 -9.68
C ASN A 118 -3.39 -2.85 -11.20
N ARG A 119 -2.95 -1.80 -11.89
CA ARG A 119 -2.78 -1.82 -13.35
C ARG A 119 -1.69 -0.86 -13.81
N HIS A 120 -1.10 -1.14 -14.98
CA HIS A 120 -0.08 -0.28 -15.59
C HIS A 120 -0.65 0.93 -16.33
N ALA A 121 -1.94 0.93 -16.65
CA ALA A 121 -2.57 2.05 -17.34
C ALA A 121 -2.52 3.32 -16.49
N VAL A 122 -2.22 4.45 -17.13
CA VAL A 122 -2.20 5.78 -16.51
C VAL A 122 -3.64 6.15 -16.11
N MET A 123 -3.83 6.63 -14.88
CA MET A 123 -5.13 7.04 -14.35
C MET A 123 -5.57 8.36 -14.98
N THR A 124 -6.80 8.41 -15.46
CA THR A 124 -7.36 9.56 -16.16
C THR A 124 -8.12 10.50 -15.22
N ALA A 125 -8.42 11.73 -15.69
CA ALA A 125 -9.29 12.64 -14.96
C ALA A 125 -10.71 12.09 -14.78
N LYS A 126 -11.16 11.15 -15.65
CA LYS A 126 -12.43 10.46 -15.51
C LYS A 126 -12.41 9.55 -14.30
N ASP A 127 -11.37 8.69 -14.18
CA ASP A 127 -11.20 7.78 -13.03
C ASP A 127 -11.26 8.57 -11.69
N VAL A 128 -10.56 9.71 -11.62
CA VAL A 128 -10.52 10.55 -10.41
C VAL A 128 -11.88 11.19 -10.11
N ARG A 129 -12.62 11.65 -11.13
CA ARG A 129 -13.97 12.23 -10.92
C ARG A 129 -14.98 11.19 -10.43
N GLU A 130 -14.93 9.97 -10.97
CA GLU A 130 -15.80 8.87 -10.54
C GLU A 130 -15.54 8.54 -9.07
N PHE A 131 -14.29 8.40 -8.68
CA PHE A 131 -13.92 8.18 -7.29
C PHE A 131 -14.32 9.36 -6.38
N TYR A 132 -14.13 10.60 -6.81
CA TYR A 132 -14.58 11.76 -6.04
C TYR A 132 -16.08 11.76 -5.81
N GLY A 133 -16.86 11.41 -6.84
CA GLY A 133 -18.31 11.23 -6.71
C GLY A 133 -18.69 10.20 -5.66
N ALA A 134 -18.01 9.06 -5.61
CA ALA A 134 -18.21 8.04 -4.59
C ALA A 134 -17.85 8.55 -3.18
N VAL A 135 -16.72 9.25 -3.02
CA VAL A 135 -16.32 9.85 -1.73
C VAL A 135 -17.38 10.81 -1.21
N CYS A 136 -17.95 11.64 -2.09
CA CYS A 136 -19.03 12.57 -1.71
C CYS A 136 -20.32 11.84 -1.35
N ALA A 137 -20.70 10.80 -2.09
CA ALA A 137 -21.92 10.01 -1.86
C ALA A 137 -21.87 9.29 -0.50
N GLU A 138 -20.72 8.74 -0.14
CA GLU A 138 -20.50 8.00 1.11
C GLU A 138 -20.13 8.90 2.31
N ASN A 139 -20.20 10.22 2.16
CA ASN A 139 -19.80 11.17 3.20
C ASN A 139 -18.39 10.94 3.77
N GLY A 140 -17.47 10.48 2.92
CA GLY A 140 -16.07 10.30 3.30
C GLY A 140 -15.40 11.64 3.65
N SER A 141 -14.66 11.67 4.76
CA SER A 141 -13.89 12.86 5.14
C SER A 141 -12.73 13.10 4.19
N ARG A 142 -12.16 12.01 3.66
CA ARG A 142 -11.01 12.00 2.75
C ARG A 142 -11.09 10.85 1.76
N GLY A 143 -10.67 11.11 0.53
CA GLY A 143 -10.47 10.08 -0.50
C GLY A 143 -8.99 9.89 -0.83
N ILE A 144 -8.54 8.64 -0.93
CA ILE A 144 -7.18 8.29 -1.39
C ILE A 144 -7.27 7.36 -2.59
N PHE A 145 -6.83 7.85 -3.75
CA PHE A 145 -6.75 7.05 -4.97
C PHE A 145 -5.33 6.48 -5.12
N ILE A 146 -5.19 5.17 -5.08
CA ILE A 146 -3.90 4.47 -5.12
C ILE A 146 -3.74 3.72 -6.44
N THR A 147 -2.58 3.83 -7.07
CA THR A 147 -2.26 3.08 -8.28
C THR A 147 -0.77 2.69 -8.30
N LEU A 148 -0.45 1.57 -8.93
CA LEU A 148 0.95 1.20 -9.23
C LEU A 148 1.54 2.03 -10.37
N SER A 149 0.68 2.66 -11.18
CA SER A 149 1.06 3.49 -12.32
C SER A 149 1.20 4.97 -11.93
N SER A 150 0.86 5.87 -12.85
CA SER A 150 0.89 7.31 -12.68
C SER A 150 -0.48 7.93 -12.96
N PHE A 151 -0.62 9.21 -12.65
CA PHE A 151 -1.78 10.03 -13.01
C PHE A 151 -1.47 10.85 -14.27
N HIS A 152 -2.41 10.89 -15.21
CA HIS A 152 -2.35 11.83 -16.33
C HIS A 152 -2.32 13.27 -15.78
N PRO A 153 -1.65 14.22 -16.44
CA PRO A 153 -1.57 15.62 -15.95
C PRO A 153 -2.92 16.25 -15.58
N GLU A 154 -3.98 15.95 -16.34
CA GLU A 154 -5.32 16.46 -16.04
C GLU A 154 -5.95 15.78 -14.80
N ALA A 155 -5.61 14.52 -14.52
CA ALA A 155 -6.01 13.84 -13.29
C ALA A 155 -5.25 14.42 -12.09
N GLN A 156 -3.95 14.68 -12.23
CA GLN A 156 -3.13 15.30 -11.18
C GLN A 156 -3.65 16.71 -10.84
N LYS A 157 -3.95 17.55 -11.84
CA LYS A 157 -4.56 18.87 -11.60
C LYS A 157 -5.87 18.79 -10.81
N LEU A 158 -6.67 17.76 -11.05
CA LEU A 158 -7.91 17.57 -10.29
C LEU A 158 -7.63 17.16 -8.84
N LEU A 159 -6.70 16.24 -8.61
CA LEU A 159 -6.25 15.85 -7.27
C LEU A 159 -5.67 17.04 -6.49
N ASP A 160 -4.88 17.89 -7.16
CA ASP A 160 -4.27 19.08 -6.55
C ASP A 160 -5.30 20.18 -6.22
N LYS A 161 -6.47 20.18 -6.89
CA LYS A 161 -7.53 21.17 -6.70
C LYS A 161 -8.50 20.82 -5.59
N VAL A 162 -8.62 19.56 -5.25
CA VAL A 162 -9.63 19.05 -4.30
C VAL A 162 -8.95 18.70 -2.99
N ASP A 163 -9.18 19.50 -1.95
CA ASP A 163 -8.47 19.41 -0.67
C ASP A 163 -8.61 18.08 0.05
N ASN A 164 -9.74 17.40 -0.13
CA ASN A 164 -10.00 16.12 0.53
C ASN A 164 -9.68 14.90 -0.35
N LEU A 165 -9.02 15.08 -1.51
CA LEU A 165 -8.51 13.99 -2.32
C LEU A 165 -6.99 13.92 -2.30
N THR A 166 -6.46 12.70 -2.33
CA THR A 166 -5.03 12.44 -2.43
C THR A 166 -4.77 11.34 -3.46
N GLY A 167 -3.88 11.62 -4.42
CA GLY A 167 -3.35 10.61 -5.32
C GLY A 167 -2.08 9.97 -4.75
N VAL A 168 -2.00 8.66 -4.78
CA VAL A 168 -0.82 7.85 -4.47
C VAL A 168 -0.46 7.05 -5.71
N ASN A 169 0.51 7.52 -6.47
CA ASN A 169 1.08 6.82 -7.61
C ASN A 169 2.14 5.81 -7.17
N GLY A 170 2.71 5.04 -8.09
CA GLY A 170 3.72 4.04 -7.79
C GLY A 170 4.94 4.59 -7.05
N ASP A 171 5.40 5.81 -7.39
CA ASP A 171 6.52 6.46 -6.70
C ASP A 171 6.20 6.73 -5.23
N LYS A 172 5.05 7.34 -4.98
CA LYS A 172 4.59 7.66 -3.62
C LYS A 172 4.28 6.40 -2.81
N LEU A 173 3.72 5.38 -3.46
CA LEU A 173 3.47 4.07 -2.84
C LEU A 173 4.79 3.43 -2.36
N PHE A 174 5.81 3.43 -3.21
CA PHE A 174 7.14 2.92 -2.85
C PHE A 174 7.74 3.66 -1.65
N GLU A 175 7.65 5.00 -1.62
CA GLU A 175 8.17 5.79 -0.50
C GLU A 175 7.40 5.53 0.82
N ILE A 176 6.08 5.37 0.76
CA ILE A 176 5.27 5.00 1.93
C ILE A 176 5.65 3.60 2.41
N ALA A 177 5.78 2.64 1.50
CA ALA A 177 6.20 1.27 1.81
C ALA A 177 7.58 1.23 2.47
N ARG A 178 8.55 2.00 1.95
CA ARG A 178 9.89 2.15 2.52
C ARG A 178 9.84 2.74 3.93
N ARG A 179 9.07 3.81 4.12
CA ARG A 179 8.91 4.48 5.42
C ARG A 179 8.28 3.58 6.47
N CYS A 180 7.22 2.87 6.09
CA CYS A 180 6.48 1.96 6.99
C CYS A 180 7.17 0.59 7.14
N LYS A 181 8.23 0.32 6.38
CA LYS A 181 8.92 -0.98 6.35
C LYS A 181 7.95 -2.14 6.06
N LEU A 182 7.00 -1.92 5.15
CA LEU A 182 6.02 -2.92 4.73
C LEU A 182 6.25 -3.28 3.26
N GLY A 183 6.80 -4.47 3.03
CA GLY A 183 7.22 -4.95 1.72
C GLY A 183 8.64 -4.52 1.31
N LEU A 184 9.26 -3.63 2.08
CA LEU A 184 10.66 -3.21 1.93
C LEU A 184 11.35 -3.26 3.29
N LEU A 185 12.53 -3.86 3.34
CA LEU A 185 13.33 -4.03 4.55
C LEU A 185 14.75 -3.50 4.33
N GLU A 186 15.36 -3.00 5.37
CA GLU A 186 16.77 -2.66 5.36
C GLU A 186 17.60 -3.82 5.91
N LYS A 187 18.51 -4.39 5.11
CA LYS A 187 19.40 -5.49 5.48
C LYS A 187 20.83 -5.10 5.17
N SER A 188 21.69 -5.16 6.18
CA SER A 188 23.13 -4.83 6.05
C SER A 188 23.37 -3.48 5.38
N GLY A 189 22.54 -2.46 5.70
CA GLY A 189 22.65 -1.11 5.14
C GLY A 189 22.14 -0.97 3.69
N ARG A 190 21.45 -1.99 3.16
CA ARG A 190 20.81 -1.95 1.84
C ARG A 190 19.31 -2.14 1.96
N LEU A 191 18.57 -1.37 1.19
CA LEU A 191 17.13 -1.56 1.03
C LEU A 191 16.88 -2.77 0.12
N CYS A 192 16.01 -3.68 0.57
CA CYS A 192 15.66 -4.92 -0.13
C CYS A 192 14.15 -5.12 -0.12
N ILE A 193 13.62 -5.89 -1.07
CA ILE A 193 12.23 -6.33 -1.05
C ILE A 193 12.05 -7.35 0.09
N ASP A 194 10.94 -7.25 0.81
CA ASP A 194 10.50 -8.26 1.77
C ASP A 194 9.87 -9.44 1.03
N GLU A 195 10.70 -10.42 0.71
CA GLU A 195 10.30 -11.61 -0.03
C GLU A 195 9.28 -12.45 0.75
N GLU A 196 9.40 -12.47 2.07
CA GLU A 196 8.49 -13.22 2.94
C GLU A 196 7.06 -12.69 2.83
N LEU A 197 6.90 -11.37 2.82
CA LEU A 197 5.60 -10.75 2.61
C LEU A 197 5.00 -11.11 1.24
N LEU A 198 5.83 -11.18 0.20
CA LEU A 198 5.35 -11.39 -1.17
C LEU A 198 5.17 -12.86 -1.53
N LEU A 199 5.94 -13.79 -0.95
CA LEU A 199 5.88 -15.21 -1.28
C LEU A 199 4.87 -16.00 -0.44
N ASN A 200 4.60 -15.58 0.81
CA ASN A 200 3.83 -16.36 1.78
C ASN A 200 2.36 -15.90 1.94
N THR A 201 1.84 -15.05 1.05
CA THR A 201 0.45 -14.56 1.11
C THR A 201 -0.33 -14.84 -0.16
#